data_73c484ba40829576aae90a4f599e2b79
#
_entry.id   73c484ba40829576aae90a4f599e2b79
#
_cell.length_a   1.000
_cell.length_b   1.000
_cell.length_c   1.000
_cell.angle_alpha   90.00
_cell.angle_beta   90.00
_cell.angle_gamma   90.00
#
_symmetry.space_group_name_H-M   'P 1'
#
loop_
_entity.id
_entity.type
_entity.pdbx_description
1 polymer ?
#
loop_
_entity_poly.entity_id
_entity_poly.type
_entity_poly.pdbx_seq_one_letter_code
_entity_poly.pdbx_strand_id
1 'polypeptide(L)'
;VKKYRKLDVQDELLKSNQQLNRLGMITSYLKDHYMEDISLGKLAGIFGYSPSYLSKMFVRYAGINYKDYLQNIRLEHAVKDLENTDKQIVDIAFDHGFANSKAFTNLFRKRYGMLTSEYRKQLVKKKQRESYAHHRALLEKDKKVTL
;
A
#
# COMPACT_ATOMS: atom_id res chain seq x y z
N VAL A 1 27.58 -26.38 -28.48
CA VAL A 1 27.23 -24.97 -28.34
C VAL A 1 25.76 -24.79 -28.01
N LYS A 2 24.84 -25.49 -28.63
CA LYS A 2 23.38 -25.45 -28.31
C LYS A 2 23.03 -26.02 -26.92
N LYS A 3 23.77 -26.99 -26.40
CA LYS A 3 23.60 -27.55 -25.04
C LYS A 3 23.98 -26.56 -23.95
N TYR A 4 25.04 -25.76 -24.15
CA TYR A 4 25.49 -24.78 -23.19
C TYR A 4 24.51 -23.59 -23.05
N ARG A 5 23.92 -23.13 -24.15
CA ARG A 5 22.91 -22.07 -24.13
C ARG A 5 21.64 -22.46 -23.37
N LYS A 6 21.19 -23.72 -23.50
CA LYS A 6 20.02 -24.24 -22.76
C LYS A 6 20.28 -24.30 -21.26
N LEU A 7 21.46 -24.73 -20.85
CA LEU A 7 21.85 -24.80 -19.43
C LEU A 7 21.96 -23.39 -18.80
N ASP A 8 22.55 -22.43 -19.54
CA ASP A 8 22.67 -21.05 -19.07
C ASP A 8 21.30 -20.39 -18.86
N VAL A 9 20.37 -20.60 -19.78
CA VAL A 9 18.99 -20.05 -19.69
C VAL A 9 18.24 -20.70 -18.53
N GLN A 10 18.38 -22.01 -18.31
CA GLN A 10 17.76 -22.68 -17.17
C GLN A 10 18.33 -22.21 -15.83
N ASP A 11 19.65 -22.01 -15.74
CA ASP A 11 20.30 -21.48 -14.54
C ASP A 11 19.86 -20.05 -14.24
N GLU A 12 19.73 -19.20 -15.26
CA GLU A 12 19.21 -17.84 -15.11
C GLU A 12 17.77 -17.83 -14.64
N LEU A 13 16.91 -18.70 -15.20
CA LEU A 13 15.51 -18.83 -14.78
C LEU A 13 15.41 -19.31 -13.33
N LEU A 14 16.21 -20.28 -12.92
CA LEU A 14 16.24 -20.75 -11.54
C LEU A 14 16.67 -19.66 -10.57
N LYS A 15 17.72 -18.90 -10.91
CA LYS A 15 18.17 -17.75 -10.12
C LYS A 15 17.08 -16.69 -10.01
N SER A 16 16.42 -16.35 -11.11
CA SER A 16 15.33 -15.37 -11.14
C SER A 16 14.16 -15.83 -10.27
N ASN A 17 13.78 -17.10 -10.33
CA ASN A 17 12.70 -17.66 -9.50
C ASN A 17 13.06 -17.64 -8.02
N GLN A 18 14.28 -17.96 -7.66
CA GLN A 18 14.78 -17.89 -6.28
C GLN A 18 14.74 -16.46 -5.75
N GLN A 19 15.17 -15.50 -6.56
CA GLN A 19 15.15 -14.07 -6.20
C GLN A 19 13.73 -13.55 -6.04
N LEU A 20 12.79 -13.96 -6.90
CA LEU A 20 11.37 -13.61 -6.78
C LEU A 20 10.77 -14.20 -5.49
N ASN A 21 11.10 -15.43 -5.14
CA ASN A 21 10.64 -16.05 -3.89
C ASN A 21 11.18 -15.31 -2.67
N ARG A 22 12.45 -14.92 -2.68
CA ARG A 22 13.06 -14.13 -1.60
C ARG A 22 12.44 -12.74 -1.50
N LEU A 23 12.18 -12.10 -2.63
CA LEU A 23 11.48 -10.82 -2.66
C LEU A 23 10.07 -10.96 -2.07
N GLY A 24 9.36 -12.05 -2.36
CA GLY A 24 8.07 -12.35 -1.76
C GLY A 24 8.13 -12.44 -0.24
N MET A 25 9.17 -13.05 0.32
CA MET A 25 9.39 -13.10 1.77
C MET A 25 9.68 -11.71 2.36
N ILE A 26 10.46 -10.91 1.67
CA ILE A 26 10.79 -9.53 2.08
C ILE A 26 9.54 -8.66 2.04
N THR A 27 8.75 -8.72 0.99
CA THR A 27 7.52 -7.94 0.87
C THR A 27 6.46 -8.36 1.89
N SER A 28 6.35 -9.65 2.21
CA SER A 28 5.52 -10.14 3.30
C SER A 28 5.95 -9.57 4.65
N TYR A 29 7.25 -9.55 4.92
CA TYR A 29 7.79 -8.95 6.13
C TYR A 29 7.43 -7.46 6.22
N LEU A 30 7.58 -6.72 5.12
CA LEU A 30 7.24 -5.31 5.07
C LEU A 30 5.75 -5.06 5.31
N LYS A 31 4.87 -5.90 4.80
CA LYS A 31 3.43 -5.80 5.04
C LYS A 31 3.07 -6.00 6.51
N ASP A 32 3.80 -6.86 7.21
CA ASP A 32 3.58 -7.12 8.64
C ASP A 32 4.22 -6.07 9.54
N HIS A 33 5.26 -5.38 9.08
CA HIS A 33 6.08 -4.45 9.87
C HIS A 33 6.13 -3.02 9.32
N TYR A 34 5.26 -2.67 8.39
CA TYR A 34 5.32 -1.38 7.68
C TYR A 34 5.25 -0.16 8.60
N MET A 35 4.65 -0.29 9.79
CA MET A 35 4.52 0.78 10.77
C MET A 35 5.84 1.12 11.48
N GLU A 36 6.79 0.20 11.42
CA GLU A 36 8.09 0.36 12.07
C GLU A 36 9.04 1.19 11.23
N ASP A 37 10.04 1.77 11.89
CA ASP A 37 11.13 2.45 11.19
C ASP A 37 12.10 1.42 10.62
N ILE A 38 11.91 1.08 9.35
CA ILE A 38 12.70 0.05 8.66
C ILE A 38 13.56 0.71 7.59
N SER A 39 14.85 0.91 7.93
CA SER A 39 15.84 1.35 6.94
C SER A 39 16.19 0.22 5.98
N LEU A 40 16.69 0.58 4.80
CA LEU A 40 17.20 -0.39 3.83
C LEU A 40 18.32 -1.26 4.44
N GLY A 41 19.20 -0.66 5.22
CA GLY A 41 20.29 -1.39 5.90
C GLY A 41 19.77 -2.40 6.91
N LYS A 42 18.77 -2.03 7.70
CA LYS A 42 18.13 -2.93 8.67
C LYS A 42 17.45 -4.10 7.96
N LEU A 43 16.70 -3.83 6.92
CA LEU A 43 16.03 -4.86 6.14
C LEU A 43 17.02 -5.82 5.47
N ALA A 44 18.07 -5.29 4.88
CA ALA A 44 19.13 -6.08 4.26
C ALA A 44 19.81 -7.00 5.29
N GLY A 45 20.09 -6.48 6.49
CA GLY A 45 20.65 -7.25 7.59
C GLY A 45 19.77 -8.43 8.03
N ILE A 46 18.46 -8.23 8.09
CA ILE A 46 17.50 -9.27 8.46
C ILE A 46 17.54 -10.44 7.48
N PHE A 47 17.67 -10.18 6.19
CA PHE A 47 17.66 -11.20 5.14
C PHE A 47 19.04 -11.63 4.66
N GLY A 48 20.10 -11.10 5.27
CA GLY A 48 21.47 -11.50 4.93
C GLY A 48 22.00 -10.93 3.61
N TYR A 49 21.52 -9.77 3.20
CA TYR A 49 21.96 -9.09 1.99
C TYR A 49 22.74 -7.81 2.29
N SER A 50 23.54 -7.37 1.32
CA SER A 50 24.05 -6.01 1.37
C SER A 50 22.93 -5.02 1.00
N PRO A 51 22.94 -3.79 1.55
CA PRO A 51 21.96 -2.78 1.18
C PRO A 51 21.93 -2.48 -0.32
N SER A 52 23.09 -2.42 -0.95
CA SER A 52 23.20 -2.18 -2.40
C SER A 52 22.54 -3.29 -3.22
N TYR A 53 22.78 -4.55 -2.85
CA TYR A 53 22.17 -5.69 -3.54
C TYR A 53 20.64 -5.67 -3.38
N LEU A 54 20.15 -5.45 -2.17
CA LEU A 54 18.71 -5.38 -1.89
C LEU A 54 18.04 -4.24 -2.66
N SER A 55 18.67 -3.07 -2.70
CA SER A 55 18.17 -1.91 -3.46
C SER A 55 18.01 -2.25 -4.95
N LYS A 56 19.01 -2.86 -5.54
CA LYS A 56 18.99 -3.26 -6.96
C LYS A 56 17.94 -4.34 -7.22
N MET A 57 17.81 -5.30 -6.32
CA MET A 57 16.80 -6.37 -6.43
C MET A 57 15.39 -5.81 -6.41
N PHE A 58 15.10 -4.84 -5.54
CA PHE A 58 13.80 -4.19 -5.48
C PHE A 58 13.44 -3.52 -6.80
N VAL A 59 14.31 -2.70 -7.34
CA VAL A 59 14.05 -2.02 -8.62
C VAL A 59 13.89 -3.03 -9.75
N ARG A 60 14.74 -4.05 -9.79
CA ARG A 60 14.71 -5.06 -10.86
C ARG A 60 13.43 -5.89 -10.85
N TYR A 61 12.97 -6.37 -9.71
CA TYR A 61 11.86 -7.32 -9.62
C TYR A 61 10.53 -6.72 -9.16
N ALA A 62 10.56 -5.65 -8.37
CA ALA A 62 9.34 -4.94 -7.93
C ALA A 62 9.00 -3.73 -8.80
N GLY A 63 9.95 -3.26 -9.62
CA GLY A 63 9.75 -2.13 -10.51
C GLY A 63 9.80 -0.77 -9.84
N ILE A 64 9.96 -0.71 -8.52
CA ILE A 64 10.06 0.54 -7.75
C ILE A 64 11.16 0.40 -6.69
N ASN A 65 11.66 1.53 -6.19
CA ASN A 65 12.64 1.48 -5.11
C ASN A 65 11.99 1.13 -3.78
N TYR A 66 12.79 0.66 -2.84
CA TYR A 66 12.36 0.22 -1.52
C TYR A 66 11.56 1.29 -0.75
N LYS A 67 12.06 2.52 -0.76
CA LYS A 67 11.43 3.63 -0.04
C LYS A 67 10.02 3.89 -0.54
N ASP A 68 9.84 3.96 -1.85
CA ASP A 68 8.52 4.18 -2.45
C ASP A 68 7.60 3.00 -2.21
N TYR A 69 8.12 1.77 -2.25
CA TYR A 69 7.34 0.58 -1.94
C TYR A 69 6.78 0.64 -0.51
N LEU A 70 7.62 0.95 0.47
CA LEU A 70 7.20 1.07 1.86
C LEU A 70 6.20 2.21 2.07
N GLN A 71 6.44 3.36 1.46
CA GLN A 71 5.52 4.50 1.53
C GLN A 71 4.15 4.18 0.91
N ASN A 72 4.12 3.38 -0.15
CA ASN A 72 2.86 2.94 -0.76
C ASN A 72 2.05 2.05 0.17
N ILE A 73 2.70 1.12 0.87
CA ILE A 73 2.02 0.28 1.87
C ILE A 73 1.45 1.15 2.99
N ARG A 74 2.23 2.08 3.51
CA ARG A 74 1.81 3.01 4.57
C ARG A 74 0.62 3.85 4.13
N LEU A 75 0.66 4.37 2.92
CA LEU A 75 -0.44 5.17 2.35
C LEU A 75 -1.72 4.36 2.23
N GLU A 76 -1.64 3.16 1.71
CA GLU A 76 -2.80 2.28 1.53
C GLU A 76 -3.52 2.01 2.86
N HIS A 77 -2.78 1.70 3.91
CA HIS A 77 -3.35 1.48 5.24
C HIS A 77 -3.87 2.78 5.88
N ALA A 78 -3.15 3.88 5.71
CA ALA A 78 -3.59 5.18 6.21
C ALA A 78 -4.88 5.66 5.55
N VAL A 79 -5.05 5.43 4.26
CA VAL A 79 -6.27 5.77 3.53
C VAL A 79 -7.48 4.97 4.05
N LYS A 80 -7.30 3.69 4.37
CA LYS A 80 -8.37 2.90 4.99
C LYS A 80 -8.81 3.49 6.34
N ASP A 81 -7.88 3.94 7.16
CA ASP A 81 -8.19 4.63 8.42
C ASP A 81 -8.90 5.97 8.16
N LEU A 82 -8.44 6.72 7.15
CA LEU A 82 -9.06 7.96 6.74
C LEU A 82 -10.53 7.77 6.33
N GLU A 83 -10.82 6.68 5.64
CA GLU A 83 -12.16 6.32 5.17
C GLU A 83 -13.08 5.79 6.27
N ASN A 84 -12.54 5.03 7.21
CA ASN A 84 -13.32 4.22 8.14
C ASN A 84 -13.33 4.73 9.58
N THR A 85 -12.58 5.79 9.90
CA THR A 85 -12.48 6.36 11.24
C THR A 85 -12.57 7.87 11.23
N ASP A 86 -12.82 8.43 12.41
CA ASP A 86 -12.78 9.88 12.65
C ASP A 86 -11.45 10.35 13.24
N LYS A 87 -10.43 9.50 13.21
CA LYS A 87 -9.10 9.83 13.75
C LYS A 87 -8.55 11.10 13.09
N GLN A 88 -7.80 11.86 13.88
CA GLN A 88 -7.11 13.03 13.36
C GLN A 88 -6.00 12.61 12.40
N ILE A 89 -5.73 13.46 11.42
CA ILE A 89 -4.72 13.19 10.39
C ILE A 89 -3.33 12.91 10.99
N VAL A 90 -2.97 13.64 12.05
CA VAL A 90 -1.69 13.44 12.75
C VAL A 90 -1.60 12.03 13.37
N ASP A 91 -2.68 11.53 13.92
CA ASP A 91 -2.74 10.20 14.53
C ASP A 91 -2.69 9.09 13.46
N ILE A 92 -3.39 9.29 12.35
CA ILE A 92 -3.35 8.35 11.20
C ILE A 92 -1.91 8.25 10.66
N ALA A 93 -1.27 9.38 10.47
CA ALA A 93 0.12 9.42 9.97
C ALA A 93 1.06 8.65 10.93
N PHE A 94 0.95 8.89 12.21
CA PHE A 94 1.77 8.24 13.23
C PHE A 94 1.50 6.73 13.30
N ASP A 95 0.23 6.33 13.31
CA ASP A 95 -0.17 4.93 13.42
C ASP A 95 0.34 4.08 12.25
N HIS A 96 0.49 4.67 11.09
CA HIS A 96 0.92 3.96 9.88
C HIS A 96 2.38 4.19 9.48
N GLY A 97 3.19 4.73 10.41
CA GLY A 97 4.64 4.77 10.27
C GLY A 97 5.18 5.95 9.47
N PHE A 98 4.37 6.97 9.17
CA PHE A 98 4.88 8.19 8.57
C PHE A 98 5.69 9.00 9.59
N ALA A 99 6.73 9.66 9.11
CA ALA A 99 7.59 10.48 9.96
C ALA A 99 6.84 11.64 10.63
N ASN A 100 5.85 12.20 9.93
CA ASN A 100 4.98 13.27 10.40
C ASN A 100 3.70 13.34 9.55
N SER A 101 2.76 14.17 9.95
CA SER A 101 1.50 14.35 9.20
C SER A 101 1.72 14.92 7.80
N LYS A 102 2.71 15.78 7.64
CA LYS A 102 3.05 16.39 6.36
C LYS A 102 3.52 15.36 5.33
N ALA A 103 4.31 14.38 5.75
CA ALA A 103 4.75 13.29 4.88
C ALA A 103 3.55 12.51 4.34
N PHE A 104 2.59 12.19 5.18
CA PHE A 104 1.34 11.54 4.78
C PHE A 104 0.50 12.41 3.84
N THR A 105 0.20 13.63 4.24
CA THR A 105 -0.69 14.52 3.46
C THR A 105 -0.11 14.88 2.11
N ASN A 106 1.21 15.08 2.01
CA ASN A 106 1.87 15.35 0.73
C ASN A 106 1.80 14.15 -0.21
N LEU A 107 2.05 12.94 0.29
CA LEU A 107 1.95 11.73 -0.51
C LEU A 107 0.50 11.46 -0.94
N PHE A 108 -0.44 11.66 -0.04
CA PHE A 108 -1.87 11.55 -0.33
C PHE A 108 -2.29 12.50 -1.46
N ARG A 109 -1.92 13.78 -1.35
CA ARG A 109 -2.23 14.79 -2.37
C ARG A 109 -1.64 14.43 -3.73
N LYS A 110 -0.40 13.92 -3.74
CA LYS A 110 0.26 13.47 -4.98
C LYS A 110 -0.51 12.33 -5.66
N ARG A 111 -1.05 11.39 -4.87
CA ARG A 111 -1.75 10.21 -5.39
C ARG A 111 -3.21 10.46 -5.73
N TYR A 112 -3.92 11.23 -4.92
CA TYR A 112 -5.37 11.43 -5.02
C TYR A 112 -5.75 12.77 -5.61
N GLY A 113 -4.80 13.70 -5.77
CA GLY A 113 -5.05 15.01 -6.36
C GLY A 113 -5.88 15.96 -5.52
N MET A 114 -6.08 15.65 -4.24
CA MET A 114 -6.86 16.48 -3.32
C MET A 114 -6.30 16.38 -1.89
N LEU A 115 -6.77 17.28 -1.01
CA LEU A 115 -6.41 17.25 0.40
C LEU A 115 -7.16 16.13 1.13
N THR A 116 -6.56 15.63 2.21
CA THR A 116 -7.20 14.60 3.06
C THR A 116 -8.52 15.08 3.64
N SER A 117 -8.62 16.34 4.03
CA SER A 117 -9.84 16.97 4.54
C SER A 117 -10.95 17.03 3.49
N GLU A 118 -10.61 17.36 2.26
CA GLU A 118 -11.56 17.36 1.13
C GLU A 118 -12.07 15.95 0.84
N TYR A 119 -11.18 14.99 0.85
CA TYR A 119 -11.52 13.58 0.64
C TYR A 119 -12.50 13.08 1.69
N ARG A 120 -12.28 13.39 2.97
CA ARG A 120 -13.21 13.05 4.06
C ARG A 120 -14.57 13.70 3.88
N LYS A 121 -14.63 14.97 3.49
CA LYS A 121 -15.90 15.67 3.23
C LYS A 121 -16.66 15.01 2.11
N GLN A 122 -16.00 14.61 1.03
CA GLN A 122 -16.62 13.89 -0.08
C GLN A 122 -17.19 12.53 0.34
N LEU A 123 -16.47 11.79 1.19
CA LEU A 123 -16.93 10.51 1.72
C LEU A 123 -18.19 10.67 2.59
N VAL A 124 -18.22 11.68 3.46
CA VAL A 124 -19.40 11.96 4.29
C VAL A 124 -20.61 12.28 3.42
N LYS A 125 -20.45 13.14 2.43
CA LYS A 125 -21.51 13.47 1.47
C LYS A 125 -22.00 12.24 0.70
N LYS A 126 -21.09 11.38 0.26
CA LYS A 126 -21.42 10.14 -0.44
C LYS A 126 -22.20 9.19 0.44
N LYS A 127 -21.79 8.98 1.69
CA LYS A 127 -22.49 8.15 2.67
C LYS A 127 -23.89 8.69 2.96
N GLN A 128 -24.06 10.00 3.08
CA GLN A 128 -25.35 10.64 3.28
C GLN A 128 -26.27 10.43 2.09
N ARG A 129 -25.78 10.57 0.86
CA ARG A 129 -26.54 10.32 -0.38
C ARG A 129 -26.99 8.87 -0.48
N GLU A 130 -26.11 7.93 -0.19
CA GLU A 130 -26.42 6.50 -0.21
C GLU A 130 -27.45 6.14 0.85
N SER A 131 -27.34 6.67 2.06
CA SER A 131 -28.30 6.49 3.15
C SER A 131 -29.67 7.06 2.79
N TYR A 132 -29.70 8.25 2.23
CA TYR A 132 -30.94 8.90 1.78
C TYR A 132 -31.62 8.10 0.65
N ALA A 133 -30.86 7.67 -0.34
CA ALA A 133 -31.37 6.87 -1.45
C ALA A 133 -31.92 5.52 -0.96
N HIS A 134 -31.25 4.88 -0.03
CA HIS A 134 -31.71 3.62 0.58
C HIS A 134 -33.03 3.82 1.36
N HIS A 135 -33.10 4.85 2.18
CA HIS A 135 -34.30 5.20 2.95
C HIS A 135 -35.50 5.51 2.04
N ARG A 136 -35.24 6.27 0.97
CA ARG A 136 -36.26 6.58 -0.04
C ARG A 136 -36.75 5.32 -0.76
N ALA A 137 -35.87 4.41 -1.11
CA ALA A 137 -36.25 3.13 -1.73
C ALA A 137 -37.11 2.27 -0.80
N LEU A 138 -36.83 2.26 0.52
CA LEU A 138 -37.64 1.57 1.52
C LEU A 138 -39.05 2.20 1.63
N LEU A 139 -39.17 3.52 1.63
CA LEU A 139 -40.44 4.22 1.67
C LEU A 139 -41.31 3.93 0.44
N GLU A 140 -40.71 3.88 -0.74
CA GLU A 140 -41.43 3.52 -1.98
C GLU A 140 -41.90 2.07 -1.96
N LYS A 141 -41.14 1.17 -1.37
CA LYS A 141 -41.49 -0.25 -1.19
C LYS A 141 -42.70 -0.41 -0.24
N ASP A 142 -42.77 0.35 0.85
CA ASP A 142 -43.87 0.34 1.78
C ASP A 142 -45.15 0.91 1.15
N LYS A 143 -45.07 1.94 0.30
CA LYS A 143 -46.18 2.48 -0.47
C LYS A 143 -46.75 1.46 -1.45
N LYS A 144 -45.95 0.59 -2.06
CA LYS A 144 -46.38 -0.47 -2.97
C LYS A 144 -47.07 -1.61 -2.23
N VAL A 145 -46.74 -1.85 -0.97
CA VAL A 145 -47.32 -2.92 -0.15
C VAL A 145 -48.66 -2.50 0.44
N THR A 146 -48.92 -1.21 0.66
CA THR A 146 -50.16 -0.66 1.21
C THR A 146 -51.26 -0.41 0.15
N LEU A 147 -50.97 -0.58 -1.10
CA LEU A 147 -51.91 -0.49 -2.21
C LEU A 147 -52.38 -1.88 -2.65
#